data_6a7ff2f354711d853b897754e322d98a
#
_entry.id   6a7ff2f354711d853b897754e322d98a
#
_cell.length_a   1.000
_cell.length_b   1.000
_cell.length_c   1.000
_cell.angle_alpha   90.00
_cell.angle_beta   90.00
_cell.angle_gamma   90.00
#
_symmetry.space_group_name_H-M   'P 1'
#
loop_
_entity.id
_entity.type
_entity.pdbx_description
1 polymer ?
#
loop_
_entity_poly.entity_id
_entity_poly.type
_entity_poly.pdbx_seq_one_letter_code
_entity_poly.pdbx_strand_id
1 'polypeptide(L)'
;MYSIYDQINNRKVLVYPERTSVITNPTQLGTLTNDQNASTYFPNDIDDLTPVINFEKVEVGEGNYVYHGDNIDVLRTLPDNSVDSVVTDPPYGLKFMKKQWDYEVPSVELWKECYRVLKPGGYLLSFGSSRTYHRMVVKVEDAGFEIRDQIMWVYGSGFPKSHNVGLSIDKLLGHPDRGHRIAVASRTHPDGTFEPNGEKLQPYETISIEAKPFEGFGTALKPAHEPIVVARKPLSEKSVAKNVLKWNTGGLNIDKCRIGNKEITTNGFGSTGFVASENYSPTKHIGRFPANIIFDEESGILLDKQSGVLKSGKLKITHKRQTNGSPIGIYGKFNPKHPLSESYGDKGGASRFFYCPKPSKKEREDGLTSDAVVIKGRDEGQDKRNVPQKIRTTVRRNTHTTVKPTALMQYLISLVTPIGGVTVDPFFGSGTSGKSVIIENDYKFIGIEKEKEYFDIAVERCKYEMNKSIKIAA
;
A
#
# COMPACT_ATOMS: atom_id res chain seq x y z
N MET A 1 3.40 12.62 26.36
CA MET A 1 4.35 13.73 26.22
C MET A 1 3.72 14.98 26.81
N TYR A 2 4.40 15.66 27.72
CA TYR A 2 3.99 16.98 28.22
C TYR A 2 5.23 17.89 28.29
N SER A 3 5.03 19.19 28.15
CA SER A 3 6.12 20.16 28.23
C SER A 3 6.14 20.83 29.60
N ILE A 4 7.31 20.91 30.18
CA ILE A 4 7.57 21.70 31.40
C ILE A 4 8.38 22.92 30.95
N TYR A 5 8.05 24.09 31.52
CA TYR A 5 8.80 25.31 31.29
C TYR A 5 9.91 25.40 32.33
N ASP A 6 11.16 25.31 31.87
CA ASP A 6 12.33 25.51 32.71
C ASP A 6 12.56 27.04 32.91
N GLN A 7 12.13 27.52 34.07
CA GLN A 7 12.22 28.94 34.42
C GLN A 7 13.67 29.46 34.60
N ILE A 8 14.58 28.54 34.87
CA ILE A 8 15.99 28.91 35.09
C ILE A 8 16.68 29.22 33.78
N ASN A 9 16.45 28.43 32.76
CA ASN A 9 17.07 28.55 31.44
C ASN A 9 16.16 29.14 30.37
N ASN A 10 14.97 29.61 30.76
CA ASN A 10 13.96 30.22 29.87
C ASN A 10 13.63 29.38 28.61
N ARG A 11 13.47 28.05 28.78
CA ARG A 11 13.22 27.12 27.66
C ARG A 11 12.14 26.08 27.99
N LYS A 12 11.46 25.60 26.95
CA LYS A 12 10.54 24.45 27.06
C LYS A 12 11.32 23.14 27.06
N VAL A 13 11.09 22.30 28.06
CA VAL A 13 11.61 20.93 28.14
C VAL A 13 10.45 19.96 27.88
N LEU A 14 10.65 19.02 26.94
CA LEU A 14 9.69 17.97 26.65
C LEU A 14 9.97 16.78 27.58
N VAL A 15 8.95 16.37 28.32
CA VAL A 15 9.03 15.21 29.23
C VAL A 15 8.17 14.07 28.68
N TYR A 16 8.78 12.90 28.57
CA TYR A 16 8.13 11.66 28.14
C TYR A 16 7.83 10.80 29.39
N PRO A 17 6.56 10.55 29.73
CA PRO A 17 6.17 9.86 30.97
C PRO A 17 6.76 8.44 31.12
N GLU A 18 6.99 7.77 30.02
CA GLU A 18 7.47 6.38 30.01
C GLU A 18 8.99 6.24 30.31
N ARG A 19 9.71 7.34 30.47
CA ARG A 19 11.16 7.35 30.73
C ARG A 19 11.55 7.93 32.08
N THR A 20 10.61 8.14 32.99
CA THR A 20 10.83 8.74 34.32
C THR A 20 11.33 7.76 35.38
N SER A 21 11.94 6.63 35.03
CA SER A 21 12.57 5.75 36.02
C SER A 21 13.91 6.28 36.60
N VAL A 22 14.35 7.49 36.25
CA VAL A 22 15.65 8.03 36.67
C VAL A 22 15.54 9.15 37.74
N ILE A 23 14.38 9.78 37.93
CA ILE A 23 14.19 10.79 38.98
C ILE A 23 12.89 10.51 39.72
N THR A 24 12.93 9.62 40.69
CA THR A 24 11.74 9.23 41.47
C THR A 24 11.57 9.97 42.79
N ASN A 25 12.46 10.92 43.14
CA ASN A 25 12.34 11.59 44.42
C ASN A 25 12.69 13.09 44.34
N PRO A 26 11.70 14.00 44.53
CA PRO A 26 11.96 15.45 44.55
C PRO A 26 12.90 15.88 45.68
N THR A 27 13.07 15.08 46.72
CA THR A 27 13.95 15.34 47.84
C THR A 27 15.44 15.21 47.50
N GLN A 28 15.80 14.58 46.41
CA GLN A 28 17.21 14.51 45.98
C GLN A 28 17.68 15.78 45.28
N LEU A 29 16.79 16.61 44.74
CA LEU A 29 17.17 17.89 44.13
C LEU A 29 17.59 18.93 45.20
N GLY A 30 17.10 18.82 46.40
CA GLY A 30 17.38 19.75 47.53
C GLY A 30 18.74 19.53 48.18
N THR A 31 19.36 18.35 48.03
CA THR A 31 20.64 18.00 48.64
C THR A 31 21.88 18.33 47.78
N LEU A 32 21.66 18.63 46.49
CA LEU A 32 22.77 18.97 45.57
C LEU A 32 23.17 20.44 45.58
N THR A 33 22.46 21.31 46.33
CA THR A 33 22.72 22.77 46.33
C THR A 33 23.61 23.26 47.45
N ASN A 34 24.10 22.39 48.38
CA ASN A 34 24.87 22.82 49.53
C ASN A 34 26.34 22.35 49.54
N ASP A 35 26.83 21.72 48.50
CA ASP A 35 28.24 21.30 48.45
C ASP A 35 29.04 22.27 47.56
N GLN A 36 29.75 23.18 48.22
CA GLN A 36 30.53 24.25 47.57
C GLN A 36 31.74 23.76 46.78
N ASN A 37 31.98 22.44 46.70
CA ASN A 37 33.12 21.84 46.00
C ASN A 37 32.69 20.80 44.92
N ALA A 38 31.40 20.66 44.61
CA ALA A 38 31.00 19.81 43.51
C ALA A 38 31.18 20.59 42.18
N SER A 39 32.23 20.29 41.46
CA SER A 39 32.32 20.63 40.05
C SER A 39 31.13 20.01 39.34
N THR A 40 30.08 20.80 39.14
CA THR A 40 28.91 20.36 38.35
C THR A 40 29.34 20.27 36.91
N TYR A 41 29.64 19.07 36.47
CA TYR A 41 29.79 18.75 35.06
C TYR A 41 28.41 18.83 34.43
N PHE A 42 28.10 19.93 33.77
CA PHE A 42 27.01 20.00 32.83
C PHE A 42 27.57 19.61 31.46
N PRO A 43 27.12 18.52 30.86
CA PRO A 43 27.50 18.25 29.47
C PRO A 43 27.07 19.46 28.64
N ASN A 44 28.01 20.12 27.99
CA ASN A 44 27.75 21.28 27.15
C ASN A 44 27.05 20.93 25.85
N ASP A 45 26.91 19.64 25.55
CA ASP A 45 26.23 19.12 24.34
C ASP A 45 25.06 18.26 24.72
N ILE A 46 23.84 18.68 24.29
CA ILE A 46 22.62 17.93 24.43
C ILE A 46 22.69 16.62 23.64
N ASP A 47 23.60 16.49 22.70
CA ASP A 47 23.86 15.30 21.90
C ASP A 47 24.39 14.09 22.70
N ASP A 48 25.01 14.31 23.86
CA ASP A 48 25.48 13.23 24.74
C ASP A 48 24.39 12.55 25.57
N LEU A 49 23.16 13.08 25.56
CA LEU A 49 22.03 12.54 26.33
C LEU A 49 21.01 11.76 25.49
N THR A 50 21.25 11.61 24.21
CA THR A 50 20.41 10.71 23.40
C THR A 50 20.70 9.27 23.82
N PRO A 51 19.73 8.56 24.43
CA PRO A 51 19.95 7.15 24.75
C PRO A 51 20.24 6.42 23.44
N VAL A 52 21.36 5.72 23.38
CA VAL A 52 21.66 4.80 22.28
C VAL A 52 20.60 3.70 22.36
N ILE A 53 19.52 3.87 21.60
CA ILE A 53 18.48 2.83 21.47
C ILE A 53 19.08 1.75 20.58
N ASN A 54 19.51 0.65 21.19
CA ASN A 54 19.92 -0.53 20.45
C ASN A 54 18.67 -1.27 19.97
N PHE A 55 18.38 -1.18 18.68
CA PHE A 55 17.35 -2.00 18.04
C PHE A 55 17.89 -3.38 17.72
N GLU A 56 17.05 -4.41 17.87
CA GLU A 56 17.34 -5.70 17.26
C GLU A 56 17.35 -5.50 15.75
N LYS A 57 18.49 -5.71 15.12
CA LYS A 57 18.70 -5.55 13.68
C LYS A 57 19.20 -6.85 13.10
N VAL A 58 18.52 -7.35 12.08
CA VAL A 58 18.89 -8.56 11.35
C VAL A 58 19.21 -8.22 9.90
N GLU A 59 20.41 -8.59 9.48
CA GLU A 59 20.76 -8.58 8.05
C GLU A 59 20.28 -9.90 7.41
N VAL A 60 19.47 -9.77 6.36
CA VAL A 60 18.87 -10.91 5.65
C VAL A 60 19.44 -11.09 4.24
N GLY A 61 20.63 -10.56 4.02
CA GLY A 61 21.38 -10.54 2.78
C GLY A 61 22.11 -9.21 2.65
N GLU A 62 23.16 -9.14 1.86
CA GLU A 62 24.04 -7.98 1.75
C GLU A 62 23.26 -6.66 1.51
N GLY A 63 23.28 -5.78 2.50
CA GLY A 63 22.62 -4.47 2.46
C GLY A 63 21.09 -4.50 2.63
N ASN A 64 20.50 -5.63 3.06
CA ASN A 64 19.08 -5.78 3.35
C ASN A 64 18.87 -5.96 4.85
N TYR A 65 18.10 -5.08 5.48
CA TYR A 65 17.98 -5.04 6.94
C TYR A 65 16.53 -5.07 7.40
N VAL A 66 16.28 -5.81 8.47
CA VAL A 66 15.01 -5.79 9.21
C VAL A 66 15.30 -5.32 10.63
N TYR A 67 14.57 -4.30 11.08
CA TYR A 67 14.66 -3.73 12.41
C TYR A 67 13.42 -4.08 13.23
N HIS A 68 13.62 -4.49 14.47
CA HIS A 68 12.56 -4.62 15.46
C HIS A 68 12.50 -3.36 16.31
N GLY A 69 11.42 -2.59 16.22
CA GLY A 69 11.26 -1.37 17.00
C GLY A 69 10.16 -0.45 16.49
N ASP A 70 9.99 0.66 17.18
CA ASP A 70 9.10 1.72 16.72
C ASP A 70 9.67 2.37 15.45
N ASN A 71 8.83 2.60 14.46
CA ASN A 71 9.28 3.07 13.15
C ASN A 71 9.86 4.49 13.17
N ILE A 72 9.32 5.39 14.00
CA ILE A 72 9.85 6.75 14.12
C ILE A 72 11.25 6.70 14.74
N ASP A 73 11.42 5.91 15.79
CA ASP A 73 12.70 5.81 16.48
C ASP A 73 13.77 5.17 15.59
N VAL A 74 13.43 4.12 14.83
CA VAL A 74 14.36 3.50 13.87
C VAL A 74 14.68 4.46 12.72
N LEU A 75 13.68 5.13 12.14
CA LEU A 75 13.92 6.09 11.06
C LEU A 75 14.85 7.21 11.49
N ARG A 76 14.80 7.69 12.74
CA ARG A 76 15.70 8.70 13.31
C ARG A 76 17.15 8.27 13.32
N THR A 77 17.44 6.98 13.30
CA THR A 77 18.82 6.47 13.20
C THR A 77 19.37 6.46 11.78
N LEU A 78 18.50 6.61 10.77
CA LEU A 78 18.92 6.64 9.39
C LEU A 78 19.35 8.06 8.98
N PRO A 79 20.40 8.20 8.16
CA PRO A 79 20.85 9.50 7.68
C PRO A 79 19.81 10.21 6.81
N ASP A 80 19.87 11.53 6.77
CA ASP A 80 19.10 12.35 5.84
C ASP A 80 19.42 11.97 4.39
N ASN A 81 18.40 11.93 3.53
CA ASN A 81 18.55 11.68 2.09
C ASN A 81 19.34 10.39 1.78
N SER A 82 19.13 9.34 2.57
CA SER A 82 19.84 8.05 2.45
C SER A 82 19.08 6.99 1.68
N VAL A 83 17.75 7.13 1.52
CA VAL A 83 16.90 6.13 0.86
C VAL A 83 16.27 6.69 -0.41
N ASP A 84 15.97 5.80 -1.37
CA ASP A 84 15.51 6.17 -2.71
C ASP A 84 13.99 6.17 -2.83
N SER A 85 13.32 5.32 -2.07
CA SER A 85 11.85 5.23 -2.05
C SER A 85 11.31 4.75 -0.70
N VAL A 86 10.02 5.00 -0.47
CA VAL A 86 9.22 4.42 0.61
C VAL A 86 8.02 3.72 -0.01
N VAL A 87 7.86 2.41 0.21
CA VAL A 87 6.70 1.65 -0.28
C VAL A 87 6.14 0.84 0.87
N THR A 88 4.91 1.15 1.31
CA THR A 88 4.42 0.67 2.61
C THR A 88 2.92 0.47 2.66
N ASP A 89 2.48 -0.48 3.52
CA ASP A 89 1.09 -0.78 3.84
C ASP A 89 0.80 -0.46 5.32
N PRO A 90 0.53 0.81 5.66
CA PRO A 90 0.35 1.23 7.03
C PRO A 90 -1.01 0.86 7.61
N PRO A 91 -1.24 1.04 8.92
CA PRO A 91 -2.56 1.00 9.51
C PRO A 91 -3.55 1.98 8.85
N TYR A 92 -4.80 1.52 8.64
CA TYR A 92 -5.82 2.32 7.96
C TYR A 92 -6.72 3.13 8.89
N GLY A 93 -6.59 2.98 10.19
CA GLY A 93 -7.44 3.65 11.18
C GLY A 93 -8.90 3.15 11.18
N LEU A 94 -9.11 1.89 10.83
CA LEU A 94 -10.44 1.26 10.76
C LEU A 94 -10.82 0.51 12.03
N LYS A 95 -9.94 0.47 13.03
CA LYS A 95 -10.06 -0.34 14.26
C LYS A 95 -10.27 -1.82 13.92
N PHE A 96 -9.51 -2.31 12.93
CA PHE A 96 -9.64 -3.66 12.40
C PHE A 96 -9.38 -4.70 13.49
N MET A 97 -10.36 -5.58 13.74
CA MET A 97 -10.31 -6.61 14.76
C MET A 97 -9.96 -6.10 16.18
N LYS A 98 -10.24 -4.83 16.47
CA LYS A 98 -9.86 -4.13 17.72
C LYS A 98 -8.35 -4.15 18.01
N LYS A 99 -7.53 -4.27 16.99
CA LYS A 99 -6.07 -4.17 17.12
C LYS A 99 -5.69 -2.72 17.40
N GLN A 100 -4.90 -2.49 18.44
CA GLN A 100 -4.51 -1.15 18.87
C GLN A 100 -3.72 -0.39 17.81
N TRP A 101 -2.91 -1.10 17.02
CA TRP A 101 -2.12 -0.50 15.94
C TRP A 101 -2.96 0.06 14.80
N ASP A 102 -4.26 -0.32 14.63
CA ASP A 102 -5.15 0.18 13.57
C ASP A 102 -6.21 1.17 14.08
N TYR A 103 -5.93 1.92 15.16
CA TYR A 103 -6.87 2.91 15.66
C TYR A 103 -6.83 4.23 14.89
N GLU A 104 -5.68 4.60 14.35
CA GLU A 104 -5.47 5.83 13.60
C GLU A 104 -4.62 5.59 12.35
N VAL A 105 -4.74 6.49 11.37
CA VAL A 105 -3.77 6.56 10.25
C VAL A 105 -2.45 7.13 10.78
N PRO A 106 -1.31 6.80 10.14
CA PRO A 106 0.01 7.26 10.58
C PRO A 106 0.08 8.76 10.85
N SER A 107 0.91 9.15 11.79
CA SER A 107 1.08 10.54 12.21
C SER A 107 1.85 11.36 11.17
N VAL A 108 1.70 12.68 11.21
CA VAL A 108 2.53 13.61 10.41
C VAL A 108 4.01 13.47 10.78
N GLU A 109 4.31 13.18 12.05
CA GLU A 109 5.70 12.99 12.53
C GLU A 109 6.38 11.81 11.81
N LEU A 110 5.70 10.67 11.68
CA LEU A 110 6.22 9.54 10.90
C LEU A 110 6.52 9.95 9.46
N TRP A 111 5.57 10.63 8.81
CA TRP A 111 5.77 11.04 7.41
C TRP A 111 6.90 12.07 7.27
N LYS A 112 7.14 12.92 8.29
CA LYS A 112 8.29 13.82 8.33
C LYS A 112 9.61 13.07 8.42
N GLU A 113 9.68 11.98 9.19
CA GLU A 113 10.87 11.13 9.23
C GLU A 113 11.09 10.39 7.89
N CYS A 114 10.02 9.86 7.28
CA CYS A 114 10.09 9.32 5.93
C CYS A 114 10.58 10.37 4.91
N TYR A 115 10.07 11.60 5.00
CA TYR A 115 10.52 12.72 4.17
C TYR A 115 12.01 13.05 4.39
N ARG A 116 12.46 13.09 5.64
CA ARG A 116 13.86 13.40 5.98
C ARG A 116 14.83 12.40 5.37
N VAL A 117 14.58 11.09 5.56
CA VAL A 117 15.47 10.03 5.07
C VAL A 117 15.41 9.85 3.56
N LEU A 118 14.30 10.23 2.92
CA LEU A 118 14.11 10.10 1.47
C LEU A 118 14.95 11.12 0.71
N LYS A 119 15.65 10.72 -0.35
CA LYS A 119 16.38 11.61 -1.25
C LYS A 119 15.43 12.59 -1.94
N PRO A 120 15.86 13.83 -2.27
CA PRO A 120 15.08 14.76 -3.09
C PRO A 120 14.61 14.11 -4.40
N GLY A 121 13.33 14.21 -4.71
CA GLY A 121 12.72 13.54 -5.86
C GLY A 121 12.31 12.08 -5.62
N GLY A 122 12.68 11.47 -4.50
CA GLY A 122 12.25 10.12 -4.13
C GLY A 122 10.74 10.04 -3.91
N TYR A 123 10.16 8.88 -4.19
CA TYR A 123 8.73 8.65 -4.09
C TYR A 123 8.34 7.91 -2.81
N LEU A 124 7.16 8.25 -2.32
CA LEU A 124 6.43 7.52 -1.28
C LEU A 124 5.18 6.92 -1.91
N LEU A 125 5.03 5.60 -1.82
CA LEU A 125 3.80 4.87 -2.11
C LEU A 125 3.24 4.30 -0.81
N SER A 126 2.03 4.73 -0.44
CA SER A 126 1.38 4.24 0.78
C SER A 126 -0.04 3.79 0.48
N PHE A 127 -0.34 2.54 0.84
CA PHE A 127 -1.69 2.02 0.79
C PHE A 127 -2.60 2.70 1.80
N GLY A 128 -3.89 2.72 1.51
CA GLY A 128 -4.90 3.25 2.40
C GLY A 128 -6.28 2.65 2.16
N SER A 129 -7.21 2.93 3.05
CA SER A 129 -8.61 2.55 2.87
C SER A 129 -9.40 3.70 2.25
N SER A 130 -10.35 3.38 1.34
CA SER A 130 -11.27 4.36 0.76
C SER A 130 -11.98 5.25 1.79
N ARG A 131 -12.16 4.78 3.04
CA ARG A 131 -12.84 5.52 4.11
C ARG A 131 -11.96 6.54 4.82
N THR A 132 -10.65 6.30 4.89
CA THR A 132 -9.69 7.09 5.68
C THR A 132 -8.54 7.65 4.85
N TYR A 133 -8.49 7.33 3.56
CA TYR A 133 -7.46 7.76 2.61
C TYR A 133 -7.20 9.26 2.64
N HIS A 134 -8.26 10.07 2.64
CA HIS A 134 -8.15 11.53 2.67
C HIS A 134 -7.35 12.02 3.89
N ARG A 135 -7.54 11.40 5.08
CA ARG A 135 -6.80 11.76 6.31
C ARG A 135 -5.32 11.44 6.20
N MET A 136 -4.99 10.29 5.60
CA MET A 136 -3.61 9.89 5.39
C MET A 136 -2.91 10.82 4.39
N VAL A 137 -3.56 11.10 3.25
CA VAL A 137 -2.99 11.98 2.20
C VAL A 137 -2.72 13.38 2.71
N VAL A 138 -3.65 13.97 3.48
CA VAL A 138 -3.43 15.29 4.11
C VAL A 138 -2.21 15.25 5.04
N LYS A 139 -2.05 14.22 5.85
CA LYS A 139 -0.88 14.09 6.74
C LYS A 139 0.44 13.91 5.96
N VAL A 140 0.41 13.22 4.81
CA VAL A 140 1.56 13.09 3.90
C VAL A 140 1.92 14.47 3.31
N GLU A 141 0.93 15.22 2.86
CA GLU A 141 1.12 16.58 2.32
C GLU A 141 1.61 17.55 3.40
N ASP A 142 1.04 17.50 4.62
CA ASP A 142 1.50 18.29 5.79
C ASP A 142 2.94 17.97 6.21
N ALA A 143 3.44 16.78 5.88
CA ALA A 143 4.84 16.42 6.09
C ALA A 143 5.79 17.02 5.04
N GLY A 144 5.27 17.65 3.98
CA GLY A 144 6.03 18.36 2.94
C GLY A 144 6.13 17.64 1.59
N PHE A 145 5.44 16.50 1.41
CA PHE A 145 5.40 15.81 0.13
C PHE A 145 4.51 16.51 -0.89
N GLU A 146 4.87 16.39 -2.17
CA GLU A 146 4.00 16.71 -3.31
C GLU A 146 3.13 15.50 -3.64
N ILE A 147 1.81 15.62 -3.62
CA ILE A 147 0.93 14.57 -4.12
C ILE A 147 0.98 14.58 -5.66
N ARG A 148 1.38 13.46 -6.26
CA ARG A 148 1.59 13.36 -7.72
C ARG A 148 0.51 12.59 -8.44
N ASP A 149 -0.02 11.52 -7.81
CA ASP A 149 -1.06 10.66 -8.39
C ASP A 149 -1.70 9.80 -7.30
N GLN A 150 -2.66 8.99 -7.69
CA GLN A 150 -3.24 7.91 -6.92
C GLN A 150 -3.28 6.65 -7.78
N ILE A 151 -2.75 5.53 -7.27
CA ILE A 151 -2.94 4.22 -7.86
C ILE A 151 -4.12 3.55 -7.15
N MET A 152 -4.99 2.89 -7.91
CA MET A 152 -6.06 2.05 -7.36
C MET A 152 -5.71 0.58 -7.56
N TRP A 153 -5.59 -0.18 -6.47
CA TRP A 153 -5.55 -1.63 -6.55
C TRP A 153 -6.96 -2.18 -6.37
N VAL A 154 -7.53 -2.70 -7.45
CA VAL A 154 -8.91 -3.20 -7.53
C VAL A 154 -8.93 -4.72 -7.37
N TYR A 155 -9.83 -5.22 -6.53
CA TYR A 155 -9.96 -6.65 -6.24
C TYR A 155 -11.41 -7.12 -6.18
N GLY A 156 -11.64 -8.36 -6.64
CA GLY A 156 -12.97 -8.98 -6.69
C GLY A 156 -13.46 -9.55 -5.36
N SER A 157 -12.55 -9.94 -4.47
CA SER A 157 -12.81 -10.74 -3.27
C SER A 157 -13.36 -9.97 -2.05
N GLY A 158 -13.60 -8.66 -2.15
CA GLY A 158 -14.09 -7.85 -1.03
C GLY A 158 -15.44 -8.37 -0.48
N PHE A 159 -15.60 -8.34 0.84
CA PHE A 159 -16.82 -8.75 1.53
C PHE A 159 -17.57 -7.55 2.09
N PRO A 160 -18.87 -7.33 1.76
CA PRO A 160 -19.65 -6.23 2.31
C PRO A 160 -19.98 -6.47 3.78
N LYS A 161 -19.57 -5.54 4.66
CA LYS A 161 -20.01 -5.50 6.07
C LYS A 161 -21.31 -4.69 6.18
N SER A 162 -22.29 -5.04 5.34
CA SER A 162 -23.57 -4.34 5.25
C SER A 162 -24.61 -5.03 6.13
N HIS A 163 -25.35 -4.24 6.90
CA HIS A 163 -26.53 -4.70 7.63
C HIS A 163 -27.78 -4.50 6.77
N ASN A 164 -28.71 -5.44 6.81
CA ASN A 164 -30.02 -5.30 6.19
C ASN A 164 -30.87 -4.35 7.04
N VAL A 165 -31.27 -3.21 6.47
CA VAL A 165 -31.99 -2.16 7.20
C VAL A 165 -33.42 -2.59 7.52
N GLY A 166 -34.15 -3.19 6.57
CA GLY A 166 -35.50 -3.69 6.77
C GLY A 166 -35.55 -4.73 7.89
N LEU A 167 -34.62 -5.71 7.87
CA LEU A 167 -34.50 -6.70 8.96
C LEU A 167 -34.22 -6.05 10.31
N SER A 168 -33.42 -5.00 10.33
CA SER A 168 -33.10 -4.30 11.58
C SER A 168 -34.31 -3.56 12.14
N ILE A 169 -35.15 -2.98 11.27
CA ILE A 169 -36.40 -2.34 11.66
C ILE A 169 -37.38 -3.38 12.24
N ASP A 170 -37.59 -4.49 11.53
CA ASP A 170 -38.43 -5.57 12.01
C ASP A 170 -38.01 -6.08 13.40
N LYS A 171 -36.71 -6.24 13.63
CA LYS A 171 -36.15 -6.60 14.94
C LYS A 171 -36.45 -5.57 16.03
N LEU A 172 -36.34 -4.28 15.71
CA LEU A 172 -36.65 -3.19 16.64
C LEU A 172 -38.13 -3.18 17.03
N LEU A 173 -39.02 -3.56 16.10
CA LEU A 173 -40.46 -3.65 16.31
C LEU A 173 -40.88 -4.98 16.96
N GLY A 174 -39.93 -5.83 17.36
CA GLY A 174 -40.22 -7.08 18.09
C GLY A 174 -40.64 -8.25 17.19
N HIS A 175 -40.52 -8.12 15.86
CA HIS A 175 -40.78 -9.22 14.96
C HIS A 175 -39.70 -10.30 15.05
N PRO A 176 -40.06 -11.58 14.98
CA PRO A 176 -39.08 -12.66 15.15
C PRO A 176 -38.05 -12.65 14.03
N ASP A 177 -36.78 -12.84 14.44
CA ASP A 177 -35.67 -13.07 13.49
C ASP A 177 -35.93 -14.37 12.74
N ARG A 178 -36.44 -14.29 11.52
CA ARG A 178 -36.71 -15.45 10.66
C ARG A 178 -35.45 -16.12 10.13
N GLY A 179 -34.29 -15.71 10.61
CA GLY A 179 -33.02 -16.44 10.43
C GLY A 179 -32.62 -16.67 8.97
N HIS A 180 -32.96 -15.75 8.09
CA HIS A 180 -32.50 -15.82 6.72
C HIS A 180 -31.04 -15.44 6.68
N ARG A 181 -30.19 -16.44 6.89
CA ARG A 181 -28.80 -16.34 6.49
C ARG A 181 -28.79 -16.23 4.98
N ILE A 182 -28.43 -15.08 4.45
CA ILE A 182 -27.80 -15.05 3.15
C ILE A 182 -26.50 -15.83 3.35
N ALA A 183 -26.52 -17.13 3.08
CA ALA A 183 -25.33 -17.93 3.02
C ALA A 183 -24.55 -17.47 1.78
N VAL A 184 -23.77 -16.40 1.94
CA VAL A 184 -22.74 -16.04 0.97
C VAL A 184 -21.54 -16.94 1.25
N ALA A 185 -21.74 -18.23 1.17
CA ALA A 185 -20.69 -19.21 1.06
C ALA A 185 -20.63 -19.64 -0.40
N SER A 186 -20.09 -18.76 -1.20
CA SER A 186 -19.79 -19.09 -2.57
C SER A 186 -18.51 -19.92 -2.61
N ARG A 187 -18.59 -21.12 -3.13
CA ARG A 187 -17.46 -21.76 -3.79
C ARG A 187 -17.49 -21.29 -5.24
N THR A 188 -16.53 -20.48 -5.60
CA THR A 188 -16.25 -20.21 -7.01
C THR A 188 -15.55 -21.45 -7.55
N HIS A 189 -16.17 -22.15 -8.49
CA HIS A 189 -15.52 -23.22 -9.24
C HIS A 189 -14.39 -22.64 -10.10
N PRO A 190 -13.39 -23.47 -10.48
CA PRO A 190 -12.31 -23.04 -11.37
C PRO A 190 -12.77 -22.47 -12.71
N ASP A 191 -13.99 -22.82 -13.15
CA ASP A 191 -14.65 -22.32 -14.36
C ASP A 191 -15.41 -21.01 -14.15
N GLY A 192 -15.38 -20.47 -12.92
CA GLY A 192 -16.05 -19.21 -12.56
C GLY A 192 -17.56 -19.33 -12.37
N THR A 193 -18.12 -20.54 -12.31
CA THR A 193 -19.53 -20.74 -11.97
C THR A 193 -19.73 -20.71 -10.47
N PHE A 194 -20.87 -20.17 -10.08
CA PHE A 194 -21.30 -19.98 -8.70
C PHE A 194 -22.34 -21.06 -8.38
N GLU A 195 -22.01 -22.04 -7.55
CA GLU A 195 -23.02 -22.93 -6.99
C GLU A 195 -23.38 -22.50 -5.56
N PRO A 196 -24.64 -22.11 -5.32
CA PRO A 196 -25.15 -22.01 -3.97
C PRO A 196 -25.30 -23.41 -3.39
N ASN A 197 -24.72 -23.65 -2.21
CA ASN A 197 -24.87 -24.89 -1.48
C ASN A 197 -26.38 -25.16 -1.21
N GLY A 198 -26.99 -25.93 -2.03
CA GLY A 198 -28.09 -26.90 -1.79
C GLY A 198 -29.42 -26.43 -1.28
N GLU A 199 -29.60 -25.25 -0.71
CA GLU A 199 -30.91 -24.73 -0.28
C GLU A 199 -31.15 -23.37 -0.93
N LYS A 200 -32.23 -23.30 -1.74
CA LYS A 200 -32.76 -22.02 -2.20
C LYS A 200 -33.30 -21.29 -0.98
N LEU A 201 -32.45 -20.44 -0.41
CA LEU A 201 -32.89 -19.51 0.63
C LEU A 201 -33.89 -18.54 0.00
N GLN A 202 -35.08 -18.52 0.54
CA GLN A 202 -36.08 -17.52 0.18
C GLN A 202 -35.54 -16.14 0.49
N PRO A 203 -35.72 -15.15 -0.40
CA PRO A 203 -35.37 -13.78 -0.09
C PRO A 203 -36.02 -13.35 1.22
N TYR A 204 -35.31 -12.57 2.04
CA TYR A 204 -35.93 -11.98 3.22
C TYR A 204 -36.98 -10.99 2.77
N GLU A 205 -38.23 -11.19 3.20
CA GLU A 205 -39.31 -10.25 3.03
C GLU A 205 -39.56 -9.52 4.34
N THR A 206 -39.69 -8.20 4.29
CA THR A 206 -40.04 -7.37 5.44
C THR A 206 -41.45 -7.69 5.92
N ILE A 207 -41.61 -7.71 7.25
CA ILE A 207 -42.89 -8.07 7.89
C ILE A 207 -43.70 -6.82 8.20
N SER A 208 -43.07 -5.80 8.79
CA SER A 208 -43.73 -4.57 9.21
C SER A 208 -43.91 -3.59 8.04
N ILE A 209 -44.98 -2.79 8.14
CA ILE A 209 -45.27 -1.73 7.15
C ILE A 209 -44.13 -0.70 7.15
N GLU A 210 -43.55 -0.43 8.28
CA GLU A 210 -42.43 0.49 8.47
C GLU A 210 -41.15 -0.02 7.81
N ALA A 211 -40.91 -1.33 7.77
CA ALA A 211 -39.73 -1.94 7.17
C ALA A 211 -39.84 -2.06 5.63
N LYS A 212 -41.06 -2.16 5.08
CA LYS A 212 -41.27 -2.32 3.64
C LYS A 212 -40.55 -1.30 2.75
N PRO A 213 -40.55 0.02 3.03
CA PRO A 213 -39.82 0.99 2.21
C PRO A 213 -38.33 0.78 2.16
N PHE A 214 -37.78 0.03 3.12
CA PHE A 214 -36.34 -0.23 3.29
C PHE A 214 -35.98 -1.67 2.92
N GLU A 215 -36.86 -2.39 2.25
CA GLU A 215 -36.54 -3.72 1.72
C GLU A 215 -35.40 -3.64 0.71
N GLY A 216 -34.35 -4.46 0.86
CA GLY A 216 -33.16 -4.42 0.02
C GLY A 216 -32.17 -3.31 0.35
N PHE A 217 -32.45 -2.43 1.31
CA PHE A 217 -31.51 -1.41 1.75
C PHE A 217 -30.42 -1.99 2.65
N GLY A 218 -29.18 -1.57 2.39
CA GLY A 218 -28.02 -1.92 3.19
C GLY A 218 -27.31 -0.70 3.74
N THR A 219 -26.32 -0.92 4.63
CA THR A 219 -25.58 0.16 5.29
C THR A 219 -24.18 0.39 4.72
N ALA A 220 -23.69 -0.47 3.82
CA ALA A 220 -22.35 -0.36 3.26
C ALA A 220 -22.24 -0.98 1.87
N LEU A 221 -21.35 -0.43 1.07
CA LEU A 221 -20.93 -1.02 -0.19
C LEU A 221 -19.89 -2.13 0.06
N LYS A 222 -19.78 -3.06 -0.91
CA LYS A 222 -18.67 -4.02 -0.96
C LYS A 222 -17.37 -3.26 -1.23
N PRO A 223 -16.32 -3.38 -0.37
CA PRO A 223 -15.03 -2.82 -0.69
C PRO A 223 -14.45 -3.55 -1.91
N ALA A 224 -13.98 -2.82 -2.90
CA ALA A 224 -13.46 -3.37 -4.15
C ALA A 224 -12.15 -2.73 -4.59
N HIS A 225 -11.58 -1.82 -3.81
CA HIS A 225 -10.27 -1.24 -4.09
C HIS A 225 -9.58 -0.74 -2.83
N GLU A 226 -8.28 -0.68 -2.89
CA GLU A 226 -7.42 0.06 -1.97
C GLU A 226 -6.70 1.16 -2.75
N PRO A 227 -6.86 2.44 -2.37
CA PRO A 227 -6.12 3.54 -2.96
C PRO A 227 -4.69 3.55 -2.43
N ILE A 228 -3.72 3.88 -3.30
CA ILE A 228 -2.31 4.04 -2.97
C ILE A 228 -1.93 5.46 -3.34
N VAL A 229 -1.50 6.27 -2.36
CA VAL A 229 -1.00 7.61 -2.65
C VAL A 229 0.34 7.49 -3.35
N VAL A 230 0.52 8.29 -4.40
CA VAL A 230 1.80 8.50 -5.07
C VAL A 230 2.27 9.90 -4.70
N ALA A 231 3.16 9.99 -3.75
CA ALA A 231 3.72 11.24 -3.28
C ALA A 231 5.23 11.31 -3.59
N ARG A 232 5.76 12.51 -3.71
CA ARG A 232 7.17 12.72 -4.03
C ARG A 232 7.76 13.78 -3.11
N LYS A 233 8.96 13.54 -2.59
CA LYS A 233 9.75 14.61 -1.98
C LYS A 233 10.10 15.64 -3.06
N PRO A 234 9.90 16.94 -2.85
CA PRO A 234 10.24 17.96 -3.82
C PRO A 234 11.64 17.79 -4.40
N LEU A 235 11.80 18.17 -5.66
CA LEU A 235 13.11 18.17 -6.31
C LEU A 235 14.02 19.24 -5.67
N SER A 236 15.30 18.92 -5.48
CA SER A 236 16.31 19.92 -5.11
C SER A 236 16.82 20.70 -6.33
N GLU A 237 16.56 20.18 -7.52
CA GLU A 237 17.05 20.72 -8.78
C GLU A 237 15.90 21.31 -9.65
N LYS A 238 16.25 22.20 -10.57
CA LYS A 238 15.26 22.88 -11.44
C LYS A 238 14.50 21.96 -12.39
N SER A 239 14.94 20.72 -12.57
CA SER A 239 14.28 19.75 -13.45
C SER A 239 14.51 18.33 -12.97
N VAL A 240 13.60 17.40 -13.34
CA VAL A 240 13.73 15.96 -13.04
C VAL A 240 15.06 15.42 -13.55
N ALA A 241 15.47 15.76 -14.76
CA ALA A 241 16.74 15.30 -15.33
C ALA A 241 17.96 15.68 -14.50
N LYS A 242 18.01 16.94 -14.01
CA LYS A 242 19.10 17.40 -13.15
C LYS A 242 19.04 16.72 -11.77
N ASN A 243 17.85 16.51 -11.24
CA ASN A 243 17.68 15.80 -9.97
C ASN A 243 18.13 14.34 -10.07
N VAL A 244 17.77 13.63 -11.14
CA VAL A 244 18.22 12.26 -11.40
C VAL A 244 19.75 12.18 -11.51
N LEU A 245 20.38 13.11 -12.23
CA LEU A 245 21.84 13.15 -12.33
C LEU A 245 22.54 13.35 -10.97
N LYS A 246 21.90 14.03 -10.02
CA LYS A 246 22.48 14.30 -8.69
C LYS A 246 22.12 13.25 -7.66
N TRP A 247 20.87 12.80 -7.63
CA TRP A 247 20.30 11.99 -6.56
C TRP A 247 19.87 10.58 -7.00
N ASN A 248 19.88 10.31 -8.30
CA ASN A 248 19.36 9.09 -8.92
C ASN A 248 17.84 8.89 -8.73
N THR A 249 17.11 9.89 -8.24
CA THR A 249 15.66 9.88 -7.94
C THR A 249 14.92 10.97 -8.70
N GLY A 250 13.60 10.82 -8.86
CA GLY A 250 12.71 11.81 -9.49
C GLY A 250 11.95 11.30 -10.70
N GLY A 251 12.37 10.22 -11.33
CA GLY A 251 11.69 9.53 -12.41
C GLY A 251 10.88 8.32 -11.93
N LEU A 252 9.92 7.89 -12.75
CA LEU A 252 9.25 6.59 -12.61
C LEU A 252 9.84 5.62 -13.65
N ASN A 253 10.06 4.37 -13.25
CA ASN A 253 10.60 3.34 -14.15
C ASN A 253 9.49 2.75 -15.04
N ILE A 254 9.07 3.52 -16.01
CA ILE A 254 7.97 3.17 -16.91
C ILE A 254 8.25 1.90 -17.68
N ASP A 255 9.47 1.75 -18.20
CA ASP A 255 9.79 0.64 -19.09
C ASP A 255 9.79 -0.72 -18.39
N LYS A 256 10.26 -0.78 -17.12
CA LYS A 256 10.17 -1.99 -16.31
C LYS A 256 8.73 -2.35 -15.91
N CYS A 257 7.84 -1.35 -15.86
CA CYS A 257 6.44 -1.49 -15.45
C CYS A 257 5.45 -1.57 -16.61
N ARG A 258 5.92 -1.73 -17.85
CA ARG A 258 5.04 -1.86 -19.03
C ARG A 258 4.18 -3.10 -18.97
N ILE A 259 2.96 -2.99 -19.52
CA ILE A 259 1.93 -4.02 -19.44
C ILE A 259 1.91 -4.86 -20.71
N GLY A 260 2.07 -6.18 -20.54
CA GLY A 260 2.12 -7.14 -21.65
C GLY A 260 3.48 -7.20 -22.33
N ASN A 261 3.62 -8.11 -23.29
CA ASN A 261 4.90 -8.47 -23.95
C ASN A 261 4.92 -8.19 -25.46
N LYS A 262 3.93 -7.48 -25.99
CA LYS A 262 3.86 -7.16 -27.42
C LYS A 262 4.69 -5.93 -27.73
N GLU A 263 5.42 -5.97 -28.86
CA GLU A 263 6.07 -4.78 -29.39
C GLU A 263 5.01 -3.75 -29.82
N ILE A 264 5.17 -2.54 -29.36
CA ILE A 264 4.30 -1.40 -29.62
C ILE A 264 5.17 -0.28 -30.18
N THR A 265 4.76 0.25 -31.31
CA THR A 265 5.39 1.44 -31.88
C THR A 265 4.60 2.66 -31.42
N THR A 266 5.22 3.53 -30.64
CA THR A 266 4.65 4.82 -30.25
C THR A 266 5.21 5.88 -31.18
N ASN A 267 4.30 6.56 -31.88
CA ASN A 267 4.65 7.77 -32.60
C ASN A 267 4.50 8.93 -31.63
N GLY A 268 5.61 9.55 -31.24
CA GLY A 268 5.60 10.55 -30.17
C GLY A 268 4.72 11.73 -30.48
N PHE A 269 3.88 12.00 -29.52
CA PHE A 269 3.33 13.33 -29.40
C PHE A 269 4.38 14.19 -28.68
N GLY A 270 4.73 15.36 -29.25
CA GLY A 270 5.63 16.29 -28.57
C GLY A 270 5.13 16.62 -27.17
N SER A 271 5.98 17.14 -26.32
CA SER A 271 5.70 17.46 -24.91
C SER A 271 4.46 18.34 -24.66
N THR A 272 3.90 18.93 -25.71
CA THR A 272 2.65 19.70 -25.71
C THR A 272 1.43 18.90 -26.16
N GLY A 273 1.56 17.58 -26.37
CA GLY A 273 0.45 16.67 -26.68
C GLY A 273 -0.12 16.77 -28.09
N PHE A 274 0.25 17.74 -28.91
CA PHE A 274 -0.46 18.05 -30.17
C PHE A 274 0.38 18.26 -31.43
N VAL A 275 1.68 18.40 -31.30
CA VAL A 275 2.56 18.61 -32.49
C VAL A 275 3.72 17.62 -32.39
N ALA A 276 3.77 16.63 -33.29
CA ALA A 276 4.99 15.90 -33.53
C ALA A 276 6.04 16.89 -34.03
N SER A 277 7.20 16.97 -33.40
CA SER A 277 8.32 17.73 -33.95
C SER A 277 8.70 17.10 -35.30
N GLU A 278 9.13 17.88 -36.28
CA GLU A 278 9.53 17.40 -37.60
C GLU A 278 10.64 16.35 -37.53
N ASN A 279 11.35 16.24 -36.42
CA ASN A 279 12.48 15.34 -36.18
C ASN A 279 12.14 14.12 -35.27
N TYR A 280 10.83 13.80 -35.05
CA TYR A 280 10.48 12.69 -34.18
C TYR A 280 10.55 11.35 -34.92
N SER A 281 11.40 10.44 -34.43
CA SER A 281 11.44 9.06 -34.87
C SER A 281 10.51 8.18 -34.01
N PRO A 282 9.72 7.29 -34.62
CA PRO A 282 8.90 6.34 -33.88
C PRO A 282 9.76 5.49 -32.93
N THR A 283 9.34 5.37 -31.69
CA THR A 283 10.03 4.54 -30.70
C THR A 283 9.29 3.21 -30.53
N LYS A 284 10.04 2.12 -30.49
CA LYS A 284 9.51 0.78 -30.22
C LYS A 284 9.67 0.45 -28.74
N HIS A 285 8.61 -0.06 -28.14
CA HIS A 285 8.59 -0.50 -26.75
C HIS A 285 7.96 -1.88 -26.65
N ILE A 286 8.35 -2.66 -25.64
CA ILE A 286 7.67 -3.90 -25.30
C ILE A 286 6.65 -3.58 -24.20
N GLY A 287 5.37 -3.86 -24.47
CA GLY A 287 4.28 -3.58 -23.53
C GLY A 287 3.74 -2.15 -23.57
N ARG A 288 2.53 -1.99 -23.01
CA ARG A 288 1.82 -0.71 -22.92
C ARG A 288 2.34 0.15 -21.78
N PHE A 289 2.14 1.44 -21.88
CA PHE A 289 2.40 2.38 -20.80
C PHE A 289 1.58 1.97 -19.56
N PRO A 290 2.16 1.95 -18.33
CA PRO A 290 1.46 1.57 -17.12
C PRO A 290 0.32 2.53 -16.81
N ALA A 291 -0.81 1.97 -16.34
CA ALA A 291 -1.95 2.73 -15.86
C ALA A 291 -1.90 2.86 -14.33
N ASN A 292 -2.55 3.88 -13.80
CA ASN A 292 -2.72 4.06 -12.36
C ASN A 292 -3.86 3.18 -11.77
N ILE A 293 -4.22 2.12 -12.46
CA ILE A 293 -5.16 1.09 -11.99
C ILE A 293 -4.50 -0.27 -12.13
N ILE A 294 -4.53 -1.05 -11.06
CA ILE A 294 -4.02 -2.42 -10.97
C ILE A 294 -5.21 -3.31 -10.59
N PHE A 295 -5.38 -4.45 -11.25
CA PHE A 295 -6.41 -5.43 -10.91
C PHE A 295 -5.78 -6.63 -10.23
N ASP A 296 -6.52 -7.30 -9.33
CA ASP A 296 -6.23 -8.67 -9.02
C ASP A 296 -6.66 -9.61 -10.17
N GLU A 297 -6.23 -10.87 -10.14
CA GLU A 297 -6.55 -11.82 -11.21
C GLU A 297 -8.08 -12.02 -11.39
N GLU A 298 -8.82 -12.07 -10.27
CA GLU A 298 -10.27 -12.26 -10.27
C GLU A 298 -10.98 -11.10 -10.96
N SER A 299 -10.63 -9.87 -10.60
CA SER A 299 -11.20 -8.65 -11.22
C SER A 299 -10.85 -8.54 -12.70
N GLY A 300 -9.63 -8.92 -13.08
CA GLY A 300 -9.22 -8.97 -14.48
C GLY A 300 -10.07 -9.95 -15.31
N ILE A 301 -10.31 -11.15 -14.78
CA ILE A 301 -11.18 -12.16 -15.41
C ILE A 301 -12.63 -11.66 -15.53
N LEU A 302 -13.17 -11.05 -14.46
CA LEU A 302 -14.53 -10.49 -14.47
C LEU A 302 -14.67 -9.36 -15.50
N LEU A 303 -13.67 -8.49 -15.59
CA LEU A 303 -13.62 -7.42 -16.58
C LEU A 303 -13.59 -7.99 -18.01
N ASP A 304 -12.82 -9.03 -18.25
CA ASP A 304 -12.74 -9.67 -19.58
C ASP A 304 -14.05 -10.39 -19.95
N LYS A 305 -14.72 -11.03 -19.00
CA LYS A 305 -16.04 -11.62 -19.22
C LYS A 305 -17.07 -10.54 -19.61
N GLN A 306 -17.04 -9.38 -18.97
CA GLN A 306 -17.96 -8.29 -19.22
C GLN A 306 -17.67 -7.58 -20.55
N SER A 307 -16.40 -7.29 -20.83
CA SER A 307 -15.98 -6.57 -22.04
C SER A 307 -15.99 -7.43 -23.31
N GLY A 308 -15.87 -8.76 -23.14
CA GLY A 308 -15.65 -9.67 -24.26
C GLY A 308 -14.30 -9.39 -24.95
N VAL A 309 -14.17 -9.97 -26.16
CA VAL A 309 -12.96 -9.78 -26.96
C VAL A 309 -13.09 -8.52 -27.82
N LEU A 310 -12.34 -7.50 -27.43
CA LEU A 310 -12.27 -6.23 -28.16
C LEU A 310 -11.14 -6.26 -29.17
N LYS A 311 -11.36 -5.63 -30.32
CA LYS A 311 -10.37 -5.44 -31.39
C LYS A 311 -10.12 -3.94 -31.55
N SER A 312 -8.87 -3.48 -31.40
CA SER A 312 -8.50 -2.14 -31.82
C SER A 312 -8.23 -2.13 -33.32
N GLY A 313 -8.79 -1.17 -34.04
CA GLY A 313 -8.56 -1.00 -35.47
C GLY A 313 -7.07 -0.65 -35.74
N LYS A 314 -6.49 -1.31 -36.76
CA LYS A 314 -5.17 -0.91 -37.26
C LYS A 314 -5.35 0.30 -38.18
N LEU A 315 -4.89 1.48 -37.73
CA LEU A 315 -4.83 2.66 -38.59
C LEU A 315 -3.65 2.49 -39.55
N LYS A 316 -3.93 2.62 -40.83
CA LYS A 316 -2.87 2.66 -41.87
C LYS A 316 -2.47 4.11 -42.12
N ILE A 317 -1.24 4.34 -42.55
CA ILE A 317 -0.72 5.67 -42.99
C ILE A 317 -1.63 6.32 -44.02
N THR A 318 -2.32 5.49 -44.83
CA THR A 318 -3.24 5.94 -45.90
C THR A 318 -4.61 6.45 -45.36
N HIS A 319 -4.95 6.25 -44.08
CA HIS A 319 -6.19 6.77 -43.56
C HIS A 319 -6.15 8.30 -43.43
N LYS A 320 -7.06 8.95 -44.12
CA LYS A 320 -7.25 10.40 -44.01
C LYS A 320 -8.13 10.68 -42.79
N ARG A 321 -7.71 11.59 -41.91
CA ARG A 321 -8.61 12.10 -40.88
C ARG A 321 -9.74 12.87 -41.57
N GLN A 322 -10.97 12.43 -41.39
CA GLN A 322 -12.14 13.24 -41.71
C GLN A 322 -12.31 14.26 -40.56
N THR A 323 -11.83 15.47 -40.76
CA THR A 323 -12.13 16.58 -39.87
C THR A 323 -13.44 17.19 -40.37
N ASN A 324 -14.54 17.00 -39.65
CA ASN A 324 -15.76 17.74 -39.88
C ASN A 324 -15.54 19.20 -39.46
N GLY A 325 -14.89 19.98 -40.32
CA GLY A 325 -15.04 21.42 -40.48
C GLY A 325 -14.58 22.37 -39.38
N SER A 326 -14.11 21.98 -38.23
CA SER A 326 -13.61 22.95 -37.24
C SER A 326 -12.11 22.76 -36.95
N PRO A 327 -11.25 23.72 -37.34
CA PRO A 327 -9.81 23.64 -37.10
C PRO A 327 -9.41 24.02 -35.66
N ILE A 328 -10.37 24.32 -34.78
CA ILE A 328 -10.11 24.77 -33.42
C ILE A 328 -10.86 23.84 -32.45
N GLY A 329 -10.15 22.89 -31.84
CA GLY A 329 -10.64 22.15 -30.68
C GLY A 329 -10.32 22.92 -29.38
N ILE A 330 -10.92 22.49 -28.28
CA ILE A 330 -10.61 23.00 -26.92
C ILE A 330 -9.09 22.98 -26.59
N TYR A 331 -8.29 22.30 -27.37
CA TYR A 331 -6.85 22.14 -27.18
C TYR A 331 -5.98 22.88 -28.24
N GLY A 332 -6.53 23.83 -29.03
CA GLY A 332 -5.79 24.63 -29.99
C GLY A 332 -5.90 24.21 -31.46
N LYS A 333 -5.13 24.85 -32.34
CA LYS A 333 -5.17 24.61 -33.79
C LYS A 333 -4.70 23.20 -34.14
N PHE A 334 -5.54 22.46 -34.84
CA PHE A 334 -5.22 21.14 -35.37
C PHE A 334 -4.57 21.24 -36.75
N ASN A 335 -3.39 20.63 -36.96
CA ASN A 335 -2.78 20.59 -38.29
C ASN A 335 -3.26 19.36 -39.08
N PRO A 336 -4.13 19.52 -40.07
CA PRO A 336 -4.67 18.39 -40.86
C PRO A 336 -3.68 17.72 -41.79
N LYS A 337 -2.45 18.28 -41.96
CA LYS A 337 -1.44 17.77 -42.89
C LYS A 337 -0.50 16.73 -42.31
N HIS A 338 -0.58 16.42 -41.00
CA HIS A 338 0.26 15.34 -40.44
C HIS A 338 -0.26 13.97 -40.88
N PRO A 339 0.60 13.12 -41.48
CA PRO A 339 0.23 11.75 -41.79
C PRO A 339 -0.14 11.04 -40.50
N LEU A 340 -1.23 10.27 -40.53
CA LEU A 340 -1.59 9.39 -39.40
C LEU A 340 -0.49 8.34 -39.27
N SER A 341 0.05 8.21 -38.07
CA SER A 341 0.95 7.13 -37.75
C SER A 341 0.23 5.79 -37.79
N GLU A 342 0.88 4.73 -38.23
CA GLU A 342 0.32 3.38 -38.07
C GLU A 342 0.06 3.09 -36.61
N SER A 343 -1.18 2.74 -36.26
CA SER A 343 -1.47 2.17 -34.95
C SER A 343 -1.34 0.66 -35.02
N TYR A 344 -0.82 0.06 -33.96
CA TYR A 344 -0.82 -1.39 -33.83
C TYR A 344 -2.26 -1.85 -33.55
N GLY A 345 -2.74 -2.84 -34.33
CA GLY A 345 -3.99 -3.51 -34.03
C GLY A 345 -3.78 -4.56 -32.95
N ASP A 346 -4.62 -4.57 -31.92
CA ASP A 346 -4.61 -5.65 -30.92
C ASP A 346 -5.98 -6.26 -30.71
N LYS A 347 -6.02 -7.44 -30.07
CA LYS A 347 -7.24 -8.18 -29.78
C LYS A 347 -7.09 -8.81 -28.39
N GLY A 348 -8.16 -8.73 -27.57
CA GLY A 348 -8.23 -9.34 -26.25
C GLY A 348 -9.28 -8.71 -25.38
N GLY A 349 -9.43 -9.21 -24.15
CA GLY A 349 -10.28 -8.63 -23.12
C GLY A 349 -9.75 -7.27 -22.66
N ALA A 350 -10.56 -6.51 -21.92
CA ALA A 350 -10.17 -5.18 -21.46
C ALA A 350 -9.05 -5.21 -20.39
N SER A 351 -8.90 -6.32 -19.66
CA SER A 351 -7.83 -6.47 -18.65
C SER A 351 -6.42 -6.32 -19.22
N ARG A 352 -6.24 -6.56 -20.52
CA ARG A 352 -4.94 -6.41 -21.21
C ARG A 352 -4.33 -5.01 -21.16
N PHE A 353 -5.11 -4.01 -20.77
CA PHE A 353 -4.63 -2.62 -20.59
C PHE A 353 -4.06 -2.35 -19.19
N PHE A 354 -4.24 -3.29 -18.26
CA PHE A 354 -3.93 -3.10 -16.86
C PHE A 354 -2.94 -4.17 -16.36
N TYR A 355 -2.17 -3.83 -15.34
CA TYR A 355 -1.37 -4.81 -14.63
C TYR A 355 -2.30 -5.68 -13.77
N CYS A 356 -2.18 -7.00 -13.94
CA CYS A 356 -2.96 -7.98 -13.21
C CYS A 356 -1.99 -9.01 -12.60
N PRO A 357 -1.43 -8.76 -11.40
CA PRO A 357 -0.55 -9.72 -10.75
C PRO A 357 -1.31 -10.99 -10.37
N LYS A 358 -0.65 -12.13 -10.52
CA LYS A 358 -1.17 -13.43 -10.12
C LYS A 358 -0.75 -13.73 -8.69
N PRO A 359 -1.65 -13.66 -7.68
CA PRO A 359 -1.31 -14.03 -6.32
C PRO A 359 -1.12 -15.54 -6.22
N SER A 360 -0.06 -15.98 -5.59
CA SER A 360 0.13 -17.38 -5.22
C SER A 360 -0.38 -17.61 -3.79
N LYS A 361 -1.29 -18.58 -3.61
CA LYS A 361 -1.75 -19.00 -2.26
C LYS A 361 -0.60 -19.50 -1.38
N LYS A 362 0.47 -20.02 -2.00
CA LYS A 362 1.67 -20.49 -1.32
C LYS A 362 2.53 -19.37 -0.74
N GLU A 363 2.56 -18.19 -1.37
CA GLU A 363 3.46 -17.09 -1.00
C GLU A 363 3.35 -16.64 0.45
N ARG A 364 2.14 -16.76 1.03
CA ARG A 364 1.88 -16.36 2.41
C ARG A 364 2.66 -17.20 3.43
N GLU A 365 2.77 -18.51 3.17
CA GLU A 365 3.33 -19.50 4.10
C GLU A 365 4.76 -19.91 3.72
N ASP A 366 5.22 -19.52 2.52
CA ASP A 366 6.54 -19.92 2.01
C ASP A 366 7.66 -19.47 2.95
N GLY A 367 8.50 -20.43 3.33
CA GLY A 367 9.69 -20.23 4.13
C GLY A 367 9.47 -20.31 5.64
N LEU A 368 8.24 -20.49 6.10
CA LEU A 368 7.95 -20.59 7.54
C LEU A 368 8.09 -22.04 8.02
N THR A 369 8.97 -22.23 8.99
CA THR A 369 9.21 -23.52 9.66
C THR A 369 8.58 -23.58 11.05
N SER A 370 8.16 -22.43 11.60
CA SER A 370 7.49 -22.32 12.89
C SER A 370 6.23 -23.18 12.98
N ASP A 371 5.86 -23.58 14.18
CA ASP A 371 4.63 -24.34 14.42
C ASP A 371 3.41 -23.57 13.92
N ALA A 372 2.53 -24.27 13.21
CA ALA A 372 1.35 -23.68 12.67
C ALA A 372 0.32 -23.39 13.78
N VAL A 373 -0.13 -22.15 13.88
CA VAL A 373 -1.15 -21.73 14.83
C VAL A 373 -2.54 -22.03 14.29
N VAL A 374 -3.36 -22.66 15.11
CA VAL A 374 -4.77 -22.90 14.81
C VAL A 374 -5.57 -21.62 15.04
N ILE A 375 -5.87 -20.92 13.97
CA ILE A 375 -6.75 -19.75 14.04
C ILE A 375 -8.19 -20.25 14.00
N LYS A 376 -8.88 -20.18 15.13
CA LYS A 376 -10.33 -20.40 15.20
C LYS A 376 -11.00 -19.20 14.56
N GLY A 377 -11.64 -19.37 13.39
CA GLY A 377 -12.47 -18.34 12.80
C GLY A 377 -13.53 -17.93 13.83
N ARG A 378 -13.53 -16.68 14.30
CA ARG A 378 -14.66 -16.14 15.03
C ARG A 378 -15.82 -16.02 14.05
N ASP A 379 -16.85 -16.82 14.22
CA ASP A 379 -18.17 -16.46 13.75
C ASP A 379 -18.59 -15.19 14.51
N GLU A 380 -18.51 -14.03 13.84
CA GLU A 380 -19.07 -12.77 14.34
C GLU A 380 -20.60 -12.83 14.19
N GLY A 381 -21.21 -13.72 14.92
CA GLY A 381 -22.64 -13.85 15.01
C GLY A 381 -22.94 -14.91 16.06
N GLN A 382 -23.18 -14.50 17.29
CA GLN A 382 -23.79 -15.38 18.27
C GLN A 382 -25.19 -15.76 17.77
N ASP A 383 -25.26 -16.86 17.02
CA ASP A 383 -26.53 -17.51 16.79
C ASP A 383 -26.88 -18.31 18.04
N LYS A 384 -27.85 -17.81 18.80
CA LYS A 384 -28.38 -18.47 20.00
C LYS A 384 -29.16 -19.74 19.72
N ARG A 385 -29.12 -20.25 18.48
CA ARG A 385 -29.78 -21.48 18.07
C ARG A 385 -28.76 -22.63 18.11
N ASN A 386 -29.07 -23.65 18.87
CA ASN A 386 -28.29 -24.89 19.11
C ASN A 386 -28.00 -25.70 17.82
N VAL A 387 -27.40 -25.11 16.83
CA VAL A 387 -26.87 -25.85 15.67
C VAL A 387 -25.37 -25.95 15.81
N PRO A 388 -24.77 -27.15 15.77
CA PRO A 388 -23.32 -27.30 15.82
C PRO A 388 -22.70 -26.60 14.61
N GLN A 389 -22.14 -25.41 14.82
CA GLN A 389 -21.40 -24.74 13.76
C GLN A 389 -20.06 -25.46 13.56
N LYS A 390 -19.77 -25.86 12.34
CA LYS A 390 -18.41 -26.28 11.95
C LYS A 390 -17.49 -25.08 12.14
N ILE A 391 -16.79 -25.03 13.25
CA ILE A 391 -15.69 -24.09 13.49
C ILE A 391 -14.68 -24.36 12.35
N ARG A 392 -14.57 -23.43 11.41
CA ARG A 392 -13.50 -23.49 10.41
C ARG A 392 -12.20 -23.15 11.09
N THR A 393 -11.48 -24.15 11.51
CA THR A 393 -10.11 -24.01 11.97
C THR A 393 -9.21 -23.84 10.75
N THR A 394 -8.58 -22.68 10.62
CA THR A 394 -7.54 -22.46 9.62
C THR A 394 -6.18 -22.59 10.32
N VAL A 395 -5.39 -23.53 9.88
CA VAL A 395 -4.02 -23.69 10.37
C VAL A 395 -3.13 -22.76 9.56
N ARG A 396 -2.43 -21.84 10.22
CA ARG A 396 -1.54 -20.85 9.56
C ARG A 396 -0.25 -20.70 10.35
N ARG A 397 0.86 -20.58 9.63
CA ARG A 397 2.14 -20.16 10.20
C ARG A 397 2.28 -18.64 10.18
N ASN A 398 1.89 -18.03 9.07
CA ASN A 398 1.84 -16.56 8.98
C ASN A 398 0.54 -16.03 9.62
N THR A 399 0.66 -15.52 10.83
CA THR A 399 -0.46 -14.97 11.61
C THR A 399 -0.84 -13.55 11.21
N HIS A 400 -0.01 -12.87 10.40
CA HIS A 400 -0.32 -11.52 9.91
C HIS A 400 -1.60 -11.51 9.07
N THR A 401 -2.52 -10.59 9.40
CA THR A 401 -3.89 -10.63 8.87
C THR A 401 -4.01 -10.12 7.42
N THR A 402 -3.17 -9.18 7.03
CA THR A 402 -3.30 -8.39 5.79
C THR A 402 -2.03 -8.48 4.93
N VAL A 403 -1.66 -9.69 4.49
CA VAL A 403 -0.47 -9.90 3.65
C VAL A 403 -0.77 -9.47 2.23
N LYS A 404 -0.02 -8.50 1.70
CA LYS A 404 -0.11 -8.05 0.30
C LYS A 404 0.48 -9.08 -0.66
N PRO A 405 -0.01 -9.18 -1.92
CA PRO A 405 0.61 -10.02 -2.94
C PRO A 405 2.07 -9.59 -3.24
N THR A 406 2.98 -10.55 -3.31
CA THR A 406 4.41 -10.27 -3.60
C THR A 406 4.56 -9.57 -4.95
N ALA A 407 3.88 -10.04 -6.00
CA ALA A 407 3.96 -9.45 -7.33
C ALA A 407 3.46 -7.98 -7.38
N LEU A 408 2.47 -7.63 -6.55
CA LEU A 408 2.02 -6.24 -6.43
C LEU A 408 3.12 -5.37 -5.82
N MET A 409 3.75 -5.82 -4.74
CA MET A 409 4.83 -5.07 -4.10
C MET A 409 6.06 -4.96 -5.02
N GLN A 410 6.41 -6.02 -5.77
CA GLN A 410 7.47 -5.98 -6.79
C GLN A 410 7.22 -4.88 -7.83
N TYR A 411 6.01 -4.83 -8.36
CA TYR A 411 5.62 -3.82 -9.34
C TYR A 411 5.73 -2.40 -8.78
N LEU A 412 5.19 -2.16 -7.57
CA LEU A 412 5.22 -0.84 -6.94
C LEU A 412 6.64 -0.39 -6.61
N ILE A 413 7.47 -1.28 -6.06
CA ILE A 413 8.87 -0.99 -5.76
C ILE A 413 9.65 -0.71 -7.05
N SER A 414 9.48 -1.53 -8.08
CA SER A 414 10.14 -1.34 -9.38
C SER A 414 9.74 -0.04 -10.07
N LEU A 415 8.52 0.45 -9.84
CA LEU A 415 8.04 1.70 -10.42
C LEU A 415 8.79 2.93 -9.88
N VAL A 416 9.13 2.94 -8.60
CA VAL A 416 9.61 4.14 -7.90
C VAL A 416 11.04 4.06 -7.39
N THR A 417 11.65 2.89 -7.39
CA THR A 417 13.02 2.68 -6.89
C THR A 417 13.99 2.58 -8.05
N PRO A 418 15.04 3.39 -8.11
CA PRO A 418 16.08 3.23 -9.14
C PRO A 418 16.86 1.93 -8.92
N ILE A 419 17.44 1.39 -9.99
CA ILE A 419 18.27 0.17 -9.92
C ILE A 419 19.43 0.41 -8.94
N GLY A 420 19.69 -0.53 -8.06
CA GLY A 420 20.66 -0.43 -6.96
C GLY A 420 20.20 0.41 -5.78
N GLY A 421 19.01 1.03 -5.87
CA GLY A 421 18.47 1.90 -4.82
C GLY A 421 17.93 1.14 -3.60
N VAL A 422 17.72 1.89 -2.52
CA VAL A 422 17.19 1.41 -1.23
C VAL A 422 15.75 1.84 -1.06
N THR A 423 14.85 0.90 -0.81
CA THR A 423 13.47 1.17 -0.40
C THR A 423 13.29 0.95 1.09
N VAL A 424 12.47 1.79 1.76
CA VAL A 424 12.09 1.61 3.16
C VAL A 424 10.63 1.24 3.27
N ASP A 425 10.33 0.27 4.14
CA ASP A 425 8.98 -0.04 4.57
C ASP A 425 8.87 0.10 6.10
N PRO A 426 8.31 1.23 6.61
CA PRO A 426 8.18 1.49 8.03
C PRO A 426 7.06 0.69 8.71
N PHE A 427 6.29 -0.11 7.96
CA PHE A 427 5.24 -1.02 8.45
C PHE A 427 5.41 -2.40 7.82
N PHE A 428 6.55 -3.01 8.12
CA PHE A 428 7.04 -4.18 7.38
C PHE A 428 6.15 -5.42 7.49
N GLY A 429 5.38 -5.53 8.58
CA GLY A 429 4.48 -6.65 8.85
C GLY A 429 5.19 -8.00 8.72
N SER A 430 4.68 -8.88 7.88
CA SER A 430 5.30 -10.18 7.62
C SER A 430 6.35 -10.18 6.50
N GLY A 431 6.90 -9.01 6.11
CA GLY A 431 8.06 -8.90 5.23
C GLY A 431 7.79 -9.08 3.74
N THR A 432 6.59 -8.77 3.25
CA THR A 432 6.29 -8.96 1.82
C THR A 432 7.10 -8.02 0.91
N SER A 433 7.30 -6.77 1.31
CA SER A 433 8.13 -5.80 0.59
C SER A 433 9.58 -6.26 0.49
N GLY A 434 10.17 -6.76 1.59
CA GLY A 434 11.52 -7.32 1.59
C GLY A 434 11.65 -8.57 0.72
N LYS A 435 10.70 -9.52 0.83
CA LYS A 435 10.64 -10.68 -0.06
C LYS A 435 10.60 -10.26 -1.53
N SER A 436 9.83 -9.22 -1.86
CA SER A 436 9.70 -8.70 -3.22
C SER A 436 11.02 -8.14 -3.74
N VAL A 437 11.77 -7.41 -2.92
CA VAL A 437 13.10 -6.88 -3.26
C VAL A 437 14.10 -8.01 -3.50
N ILE A 438 14.11 -9.04 -2.65
CA ILE A 438 15.02 -10.19 -2.78
C ILE A 438 14.78 -10.94 -4.10
N ILE A 439 13.51 -11.14 -4.48
CA ILE A 439 13.16 -11.82 -5.74
C ILE A 439 13.62 -11.00 -6.96
N GLU A 440 13.40 -9.67 -6.94
CA GLU A 440 13.83 -8.79 -8.04
C GLU A 440 15.35 -8.65 -8.13
N ASN A 441 16.05 -8.72 -6.99
CA ASN A 441 17.51 -8.61 -6.85
C ASN A 441 18.15 -7.34 -7.46
N ASP A 442 17.33 -6.35 -7.81
CA ASP A 442 17.78 -5.07 -8.38
C ASP A 442 17.85 -3.96 -7.34
N TYR A 443 17.37 -4.20 -6.12
CA TYR A 443 17.18 -3.20 -5.07
C TYR A 443 17.68 -3.70 -3.72
N LYS A 444 17.76 -2.79 -2.75
CA LYS A 444 17.98 -3.06 -1.33
C LYS A 444 16.75 -2.60 -0.54
N PHE A 445 16.60 -3.12 0.68
CA PHE A 445 15.50 -2.68 1.54
C PHE A 445 15.91 -2.52 3.00
N ILE A 446 15.14 -1.67 3.68
CA ILE A 446 15.09 -1.54 5.12
C ILE A 446 13.64 -1.75 5.54
N GLY A 447 13.37 -2.81 6.29
CA GLY A 447 12.06 -3.10 6.87
C GLY A 447 12.05 -2.78 8.36
N ILE A 448 10.97 -2.18 8.86
CA ILE A 448 10.80 -1.85 10.28
C ILE A 448 9.49 -2.46 10.77
N GLU A 449 9.55 -3.28 11.81
CA GLU A 449 8.38 -3.93 12.39
C GLU A 449 8.42 -3.80 13.92
N LYS A 450 7.29 -3.37 14.49
CA LYS A 450 7.15 -3.15 15.92
C LYS A 450 6.79 -4.42 16.68
N GLU A 451 5.95 -5.26 16.09
CA GLU A 451 5.45 -6.47 16.73
C GLU A 451 6.47 -7.60 16.56
N LYS A 452 7.04 -8.10 17.67
CA LYS A 452 8.08 -9.15 17.63
C LYS A 452 7.67 -10.38 16.82
N GLU A 453 6.43 -10.83 16.96
CA GLU A 453 5.89 -11.98 16.22
C GLU A 453 5.99 -11.77 14.70
N TYR A 454 5.60 -10.58 14.23
CA TYR A 454 5.65 -10.27 12.79
C TYR A 454 7.07 -10.04 12.30
N PHE A 455 7.91 -9.42 13.14
CA PHE A 455 9.35 -9.30 12.86
C PHE A 455 10.00 -10.67 12.62
N ASP A 456 9.78 -11.65 13.50
CA ASP A 456 10.36 -12.98 13.37
C ASP A 456 9.87 -13.68 12.09
N ILE A 457 8.56 -13.60 11.79
CA ILE A 457 7.98 -14.09 10.54
C ILE A 457 8.63 -13.42 9.33
N ALA A 458 8.82 -12.11 9.36
CA ALA A 458 9.41 -11.35 8.26
C ALA A 458 10.87 -11.78 8.00
N VAL A 459 11.66 -11.90 9.06
CA VAL A 459 13.06 -12.36 8.99
C VAL A 459 13.15 -13.76 8.41
N GLU A 460 12.32 -14.70 8.88
CA GLU A 460 12.30 -16.07 8.39
C GLU A 460 11.95 -16.14 6.89
N ARG A 461 10.90 -15.45 6.47
CA ARG A 461 10.48 -15.38 5.06
C ARG A 461 11.52 -14.75 4.14
N CYS A 462 12.16 -13.68 4.58
CA CYS A 462 13.21 -13.01 3.80
C CYS A 462 14.47 -13.90 3.68
N LYS A 463 14.92 -14.52 4.76
CA LYS A 463 16.05 -15.46 4.76
C LYS A 463 15.80 -16.68 3.85
N TYR A 464 14.59 -17.21 3.88
CA TYR A 464 14.20 -18.31 3.00
C TYR A 464 14.29 -17.93 1.52
N GLU A 465 13.75 -16.76 1.14
CA GLU A 465 13.79 -16.32 -0.25
C GLU A 465 15.22 -16.00 -0.70
N MET A 466 16.07 -15.44 0.17
CA MET A 466 17.48 -15.21 -0.11
C MET A 466 18.22 -16.54 -0.37
N ASN A 467 18.01 -17.55 0.48
CA ASN A 467 18.64 -18.86 0.31
C ASN A 467 18.18 -19.57 -0.98
N LYS A 468 16.93 -19.35 -1.39
CA LYS A 468 16.41 -19.88 -2.64
C LYS A 468 17.03 -19.19 -3.85
N SER A 469 17.20 -17.87 -3.82
CA SER A 469 17.83 -17.09 -4.88
C SER A 469 19.29 -17.51 -5.09
N ILE A 470 20.04 -17.74 -4.01
CA ILE A 470 21.44 -18.24 -4.06
C ILE A 470 21.50 -19.61 -4.72
N LYS A 471 20.58 -20.53 -4.38
CA LYS A 471 20.55 -21.89 -4.98
C LYS A 471 20.19 -21.90 -6.46
N ILE A 472 19.47 -20.90 -6.96
CA ILE A 472 19.14 -20.79 -8.38
C ILE A 472 20.30 -20.19 -9.16
N ALA A 473 21.14 -19.36 -8.54
CA ALA A 473 22.31 -18.72 -9.15
C ALA A 473 23.56 -19.62 -9.16
N ALA A 474 23.63 -20.68 -8.32
CA ALA A 474 24.67 -21.70 -8.28
C ALA A 474 24.33 -22.90 -9.17
#